data_3beb441cfd754d134ca03a640ff01dc9
#
_entry.id   3beb441cfd754d134ca03a640ff01dc9
#
_cell.length_a   1.000
_cell.length_b   1.000
_cell.length_c   1.000
_cell.angle_alpha   90.00
_cell.angle_beta   90.00
_cell.angle_gamma   90.00
#
_symmetry.space_group_name_H-M   'P 1'
#
loop_
_entity.id
_entity.type
_entity.pdbx_description
1 polymer ?
#
loop_
_entity_poly.entity_id
_entity_poly.type
_entity_poly.pdbx_seq_one_letter_code
_entity_poly.pdbx_strand_id
1 'polypeptide(L)'
;LTNMVEELLEFSRIEDGRFTLSIEPVDIKAELEDAVYTYREFFRREGIVLNYEDCDEDFDPIPADPERLRQVFSNLLDNASKHGGSGKRIDAAIRQEGESVVITIRDYGPGIPEEELPHVKYKFYKGSSKARGSGIGLAVCDEIITRHNGSLEVGNAEGGGCIVTIRLPMGT
;
A
#
# COMPACT_ATOMS: atom_id res chain seq x y z
N LEU A 1 -9.63 15.62 -7.14
CA LEU A 1 -11.06 15.68 -6.81
C LEU A 1 -11.77 14.37 -7.12
N THR A 2 -11.56 13.84 -8.32
CA THR A 2 -12.16 12.57 -8.73
C THR A 2 -11.76 11.43 -7.79
N ASN A 3 -10.47 11.36 -7.44
CA ASN A 3 -9.97 10.32 -6.54
C ASN A 3 -10.58 10.40 -5.15
N MET A 4 -10.80 11.61 -4.65
CA MET A 4 -11.40 11.79 -3.32
C MET A 4 -12.84 11.28 -3.30
N VAL A 5 -13.61 11.56 -4.35
CA VAL A 5 -15.00 11.08 -4.48
C VAL A 5 -15.01 9.56 -4.58
N GLU A 6 -14.12 8.98 -5.38
CA GLU A 6 -14.03 7.54 -5.53
C GLU A 6 -13.68 6.85 -4.21
N GLU A 7 -12.74 7.43 -3.44
CA GLU A 7 -12.38 6.91 -2.12
C GLU A 7 -13.56 6.94 -1.16
N LEU A 8 -14.32 8.03 -1.14
CA LEU A 8 -15.50 8.14 -0.29
C LEU A 8 -16.56 7.09 -0.65
N LEU A 9 -16.79 6.88 -1.94
CA LEU A 9 -17.75 5.86 -2.40
C LEU A 9 -17.30 4.46 -2.01
N GLU A 10 -16.01 4.16 -2.16
CA GLU A 10 -15.45 2.87 -1.76
C GLU A 10 -15.61 2.65 -0.26
N PHE A 11 -15.27 3.66 0.53
CA PHE A 11 -15.38 3.56 1.98
C PHE A 11 -16.84 3.33 2.41
N SER A 12 -17.76 4.04 1.75
CA SER A 12 -19.19 3.87 2.02
C SER A 12 -19.65 2.43 1.76
N ARG A 13 -19.19 1.82 0.67
CA ARG A 13 -19.50 0.41 0.36
C ARG A 13 -18.99 -0.52 1.44
N ILE A 14 -17.77 -0.26 1.94
CA ILE A 14 -17.18 -1.05 3.02
C ILE A 14 -18.04 -0.97 4.27
N GLU A 15 -18.43 0.23 4.69
CA GLU A 15 -19.26 0.44 5.87
C GLU A 15 -20.64 -0.21 5.74
N ASP A 16 -21.23 -0.15 4.56
CA ASP A 16 -22.55 -0.70 4.30
C ASP A 16 -22.55 -2.22 4.12
N GLY A 17 -21.41 -2.86 4.16
CA GLY A 17 -21.29 -4.29 3.96
C GLY A 17 -21.48 -4.73 2.52
N ARG A 18 -21.49 -3.80 1.57
CA ARG A 18 -21.66 -4.10 0.14
C ARG A 18 -20.34 -4.38 -0.56
N PHE A 19 -19.24 -4.24 0.15
CA PHE A 19 -17.91 -4.50 -0.38
C PHE A 19 -17.70 -6.01 -0.44
N THR A 20 -17.45 -6.54 -1.62
CA THR A 20 -17.17 -7.95 -1.83
C THR A 20 -15.90 -8.10 -2.66
N LEU A 21 -15.19 -9.20 -2.46
CA LEU A 21 -13.99 -9.52 -3.22
C LEU A 21 -14.33 -10.56 -4.29
N SER A 22 -13.75 -10.38 -5.47
CA SER A 22 -13.82 -11.38 -6.55
C SER A 22 -12.49 -12.15 -6.54
N ILE A 23 -12.44 -13.22 -5.76
CA ILE A 23 -11.23 -13.98 -5.52
C ILE A 23 -10.93 -14.88 -6.71
N GLU A 24 -9.68 -14.81 -7.18
CA GLU A 24 -9.17 -15.68 -8.24
C GLU A 24 -7.68 -15.92 -8.00
N PRO A 25 -7.06 -16.89 -8.69
CA PRO A 25 -5.60 -17.06 -8.58
C PRO A 25 -4.89 -15.85 -9.17
N VAL A 26 -3.96 -15.27 -8.40
CA VAL A 26 -3.24 -14.05 -8.78
C VAL A 26 -1.75 -14.26 -8.67
N ASP A 27 -1.01 -13.85 -9.70
CA ASP A 27 0.44 -13.77 -9.67
C ASP A 27 0.81 -12.46 -8.96
N ILE A 28 1.10 -12.56 -7.67
CA ILE A 28 1.31 -11.38 -6.82
C ILE A 28 2.55 -10.59 -7.23
N LYS A 29 3.61 -11.27 -7.67
CA LYS A 29 4.81 -10.56 -8.15
C LYS A 29 4.51 -9.74 -9.38
N ALA A 30 3.78 -10.31 -10.34
CA ALA A 30 3.42 -9.61 -11.56
C ALA A 30 2.56 -8.37 -11.26
N GLU A 31 1.62 -8.49 -10.34
CA GLU A 31 0.77 -7.35 -9.96
C GLU A 31 1.58 -6.24 -9.31
N LEU A 32 2.50 -6.58 -8.42
CA LEU A 32 3.36 -5.57 -7.79
C LEU A 32 4.32 -4.95 -8.81
N GLU A 33 4.92 -5.75 -9.68
CA GLU A 33 5.84 -5.26 -10.70
C GLU A 33 5.15 -4.31 -11.68
N ASP A 34 3.92 -4.60 -12.05
CA ASP A 34 3.14 -3.72 -12.91
C ASP A 34 2.90 -2.35 -12.24
N ALA A 35 2.58 -2.35 -10.96
CA ALA A 35 2.39 -1.11 -10.21
C ALA A 35 3.69 -0.32 -10.12
N VAL A 36 4.80 -0.99 -9.82
CA VAL A 36 6.13 -0.37 -9.76
C VAL A 36 6.50 0.24 -11.11
N TYR A 37 6.28 -0.51 -12.19
CA TYR A 37 6.59 -0.02 -13.53
C TYR A 37 5.83 1.27 -13.85
N THR A 38 4.53 1.28 -13.55
CA THR A 38 3.68 2.45 -13.79
C THR A 38 4.13 3.66 -12.97
N TYR A 39 4.36 3.45 -11.67
CA TYR A 39 4.71 4.56 -10.78
C TYR A 39 6.15 5.03 -10.94
N ARG A 40 7.04 4.19 -11.43
CA ARG A 40 8.43 4.59 -11.69
C ARG A 40 8.49 5.79 -12.65
N GLU A 41 7.64 5.79 -13.68
CA GLU A 41 7.57 6.90 -14.62
C GLU A 41 7.00 8.16 -13.97
N PHE A 42 5.94 8.03 -13.18
CA PHE A 42 5.39 9.18 -12.46
C PHE A 42 6.41 9.80 -11.53
N PHE A 43 7.09 8.97 -10.76
CA PHE A 43 8.04 9.44 -9.76
C PHE A 43 9.28 10.07 -10.40
N ARG A 44 9.70 9.57 -11.53
CA ARG A 44 10.83 10.15 -12.24
C ARG A 44 10.61 11.62 -12.57
N ARG A 45 9.39 11.99 -12.94
CA ARG A 45 9.04 13.38 -13.23
C ARG A 45 9.11 14.26 -11.98
N GLU A 46 8.94 13.66 -10.83
CA GLU A 46 9.01 14.37 -9.54
C GLU A 46 10.40 14.29 -8.92
N GLY A 47 11.35 13.66 -9.59
CA GLY A 47 12.70 13.49 -9.07
C GLY A 47 12.82 12.41 -8.02
N ILE A 48 11.84 11.47 -7.96
CA ILE A 48 11.84 10.39 -7.00
C ILE A 48 12.31 9.10 -7.68
N VAL A 49 13.24 8.40 -7.05
CA VAL A 49 13.72 7.09 -7.52
C VAL A 49 12.89 6.00 -6.85
N LEU A 50 12.26 5.15 -7.64
CA LEU A 50 11.52 3.99 -7.15
C LEU A 50 12.34 2.74 -7.40
N ASN A 51 12.84 2.13 -6.33
CA ASN A 51 13.58 0.87 -6.38
C ASN A 51 12.66 -0.29 -6.09
N TYR A 52 12.90 -1.41 -6.75
CA TYR A 52 12.15 -2.63 -6.50
C TYR A 52 13.11 -3.77 -6.19
N GLU A 53 12.91 -4.42 -5.05
CA GLU A 53 13.67 -5.60 -4.65
C GLU A 53 12.80 -6.84 -4.77
N ASP A 54 13.11 -7.67 -5.75
CA ASP A 54 12.48 -8.97 -5.89
C ASP A 54 13.22 -9.98 -5.00
N CYS A 55 12.56 -11.08 -4.69
CA CYS A 55 13.19 -12.22 -4.01
C CYS A 55 13.39 -13.36 -5.01
N ASP A 56 14.27 -14.30 -4.65
CA ASP A 56 14.59 -15.42 -5.53
C ASP A 56 13.49 -16.50 -5.57
N GLU A 57 12.61 -16.51 -4.57
CA GLU A 57 11.53 -17.48 -4.51
C GLU A 57 10.49 -17.20 -5.59
N ASP A 58 10.02 -18.26 -6.24
CA ASP A 58 8.86 -18.20 -7.10
C ASP A 58 7.62 -18.50 -6.27
N PHE A 59 6.57 -17.74 -6.47
CA PHE A 59 5.32 -17.95 -5.76
C PHE A 59 4.29 -18.59 -6.68
N ASP A 60 3.59 -19.61 -6.16
CA ASP A 60 2.37 -20.07 -6.80
C ASP A 60 1.34 -18.97 -6.75
N PRO A 61 0.37 -18.93 -7.67
CA PRO A 61 -0.71 -17.94 -7.58
C PRO A 61 -1.40 -18.00 -6.22
N ILE A 62 -1.71 -16.82 -5.68
CA ILE A 62 -2.41 -16.72 -4.40
C ILE A 62 -3.88 -16.37 -4.62
N PRO A 63 -4.78 -16.78 -3.70
CA PRO A 63 -6.18 -16.38 -3.81
C PRO A 63 -6.33 -14.92 -3.44
N ALA A 64 -6.78 -14.10 -4.39
CA ALA A 64 -6.89 -12.66 -4.18
C ALA A 64 -7.79 -12.03 -5.23
N ASP A 65 -8.17 -10.78 -4.98
CA ASP A 65 -8.87 -9.96 -5.95
C ASP A 65 -7.86 -9.04 -6.63
N PRO A 66 -7.52 -9.29 -7.90
CA PRO A 66 -6.44 -8.54 -8.55
C PRO A 66 -6.74 -7.04 -8.68
N GLU A 67 -7.98 -6.66 -8.93
CA GLU A 67 -8.35 -5.25 -9.02
C GLU A 67 -8.16 -4.54 -7.69
N ARG A 68 -8.54 -5.19 -6.60
CA ARG A 68 -8.40 -4.60 -5.27
C ARG A 68 -6.94 -4.51 -4.86
N LEU A 69 -6.13 -5.50 -5.21
CA LEU A 69 -4.69 -5.43 -4.94
C LEU A 69 -4.03 -4.30 -5.73
N ARG A 70 -4.42 -4.09 -6.99
CA ARG A 70 -3.92 -2.95 -7.77
C ARG A 70 -4.27 -1.64 -7.10
N GLN A 71 -5.48 -1.52 -6.58
CA GLN A 71 -5.92 -0.34 -5.85
C GLN A 71 -5.05 -0.11 -4.60
N VAL A 72 -4.76 -1.18 -3.85
CA VAL A 72 -3.89 -1.09 -2.67
C VAL A 72 -2.49 -0.61 -3.05
N PHE A 73 -1.87 -1.24 -4.04
CA PHE A 73 -0.51 -0.87 -4.45
C PHE A 73 -0.45 0.57 -4.95
N SER A 74 -1.42 0.99 -5.75
CA SER A 74 -1.49 2.36 -6.24
C SER A 74 -1.64 3.35 -5.10
N ASN A 75 -2.53 3.07 -4.16
CA ASN A 75 -2.76 3.96 -3.03
C ASN A 75 -1.53 4.06 -2.14
N LEU A 76 -0.84 2.94 -1.90
CA LEU A 76 0.34 2.95 -1.06
C LEU A 76 1.52 3.69 -1.71
N LEU A 77 1.73 3.48 -3.01
CA LEU A 77 2.79 4.20 -3.73
C LEU A 77 2.50 5.70 -3.80
N ASP A 78 1.25 6.04 -4.09
CA ASP A 78 0.82 7.43 -4.12
C ASP A 78 0.98 8.10 -2.76
N ASN A 79 0.58 7.41 -1.70
CA ASN A 79 0.72 7.88 -0.32
C ASN A 79 2.19 8.08 0.06
N ALA A 80 3.06 7.15 -0.32
CA ALA A 80 4.50 7.27 -0.06
C ALA A 80 5.08 8.51 -0.74
N SER A 81 4.66 8.80 -1.97
CA SER A 81 5.10 9.97 -2.71
C SER A 81 4.61 11.26 -2.04
N LYS A 82 3.35 11.30 -1.64
CA LYS A 82 2.75 12.51 -1.05
C LYS A 82 3.31 12.84 0.32
N HIS A 83 3.53 11.84 1.14
CA HIS A 83 3.95 12.05 2.55
C HIS A 83 5.43 11.86 2.77
N GLY A 84 6.10 11.11 1.90
CA GLY A 84 7.52 10.79 2.06
C GLY A 84 8.40 11.17 0.88
N GLY A 85 7.82 11.82 -0.15
CA GLY A 85 8.54 12.12 -1.38
C GLY A 85 9.71 13.09 -1.23
N SER A 86 9.76 13.85 -0.13
CA SER A 86 10.87 14.77 0.14
C SER A 86 12.20 14.05 0.22
N GLY A 87 12.22 12.77 0.57
CA GLY A 87 13.43 11.96 0.60
C GLY A 87 13.93 11.52 -0.77
N LYS A 88 13.14 11.76 -1.82
CA LYS A 88 13.48 11.49 -3.22
C LYS A 88 13.75 10.01 -3.53
N ARG A 89 13.31 9.11 -2.67
CA ARG A 89 13.49 7.68 -2.86
C ARG A 89 12.34 6.91 -2.22
N ILE A 90 11.85 5.88 -2.92
CA ILE A 90 10.86 4.95 -2.42
C ILE A 90 11.34 3.55 -2.79
N ASP A 91 11.28 2.63 -1.84
CA ASP A 91 11.69 1.24 -2.05
C ASP A 91 10.47 0.33 -1.91
N ALA A 92 10.20 -0.46 -2.93
CA ALA A 92 9.21 -1.52 -2.89
C ALA A 92 9.94 -2.86 -2.87
N ALA A 93 9.49 -3.78 -2.04
CA ALA A 93 10.13 -5.08 -1.91
C ALA A 93 9.09 -6.16 -1.69
N ILE A 94 9.42 -7.38 -2.09
CA ILE A 94 8.58 -8.56 -1.88
C ILE A 94 9.44 -9.72 -1.40
N ARG A 95 8.93 -10.48 -0.44
CA ARG A 95 9.61 -11.67 0.07
C ARG A 95 8.59 -12.66 0.63
N GLN A 96 9.04 -13.85 0.89
CA GLN A 96 8.25 -14.88 1.57
C GLN A 96 8.70 -15.01 3.01
N GLU A 97 7.74 -15.04 3.94
CA GLU A 97 7.99 -15.37 5.34
C GLU A 97 7.00 -16.45 5.74
N GLY A 98 7.49 -17.70 5.92
CA GLY A 98 6.61 -18.82 6.22
C GLY A 98 5.61 -19.04 5.11
N GLU A 99 4.34 -19.00 5.43
CA GLU A 99 3.24 -19.18 4.48
C GLU A 99 2.63 -17.85 4.04
N SER A 100 3.35 -16.76 4.23
CA SER A 100 2.89 -15.43 3.86
C SER A 100 3.81 -14.80 2.84
N VAL A 101 3.22 -14.02 1.94
CA VAL A 101 3.94 -13.09 1.09
C VAL A 101 3.98 -11.76 1.84
N VAL A 102 5.16 -11.17 1.94
CA VAL A 102 5.36 -9.89 2.62
C VAL A 102 5.81 -8.85 1.60
N ILE A 103 5.06 -7.76 1.52
CA ILE A 103 5.34 -6.65 0.61
C ILE A 103 5.56 -5.41 1.46
N THR A 104 6.65 -4.68 1.19
CA THR A 104 6.95 -3.44 1.89
C THR A 104 7.07 -2.29 0.91
N ILE A 105 6.55 -1.14 1.32
CA ILE A 105 6.72 0.13 0.61
C ILE A 105 7.32 1.10 1.61
N ARG A 106 8.54 1.55 1.35
CA ARG A 106 9.26 2.44 2.26
C ARG A 106 9.59 3.75 1.57
N ASP A 107 9.35 4.86 2.26
CA ASP A 107 9.83 6.16 1.83
C ASP A 107 11.00 6.62 2.73
N TYR A 108 11.67 7.68 2.32
CA TYR A 108 12.79 8.27 3.04
C TYR A 108 12.49 9.71 3.45
N GLY A 109 11.20 9.98 3.70
CA GLY A 109 10.74 11.28 4.15
C GLY A 109 10.90 11.47 5.67
N PRO A 110 10.10 12.37 6.25
CA PRO A 110 10.25 12.70 7.67
C PRO A 110 9.75 11.61 8.63
N GLY A 111 9.02 10.61 8.13
CA GLY A 111 8.40 9.61 9.00
C GLY A 111 7.12 10.13 9.63
N ILE A 112 6.63 9.39 10.61
CA ILE A 112 5.37 9.70 11.29
C ILE A 112 5.66 9.88 12.78
N PRO A 113 5.15 10.96 13.42
CA PRO A 113 5.28 11.10 14.86
C PRO A 113 4.70 9.87 15.57
N GLU A 114 5.41 9.39 16.59
CA GLU A 114 5.01 8.14 17.28
C GLU A 114 3.58 8.22 17.83
N GLU A 115 3.18 9.38 18.34
CA GLU A 115 1.83 9.57 18.87
C GLU A 115 0.75 9.50 17.81
N GLU A 116 1.11 9.66 16.52
CA GLU A 116 0.15 9.58 15.42
C GLU A 116 0.06 8.18 14.84
N LEU A 117 1.08 7.33 15.02
CA LEU A 117 1.11 6.00 14.42
C LEU A 117 -0.13 5.15 14.69
N PRO A 118 -0.69 5.11 15.92
CA PRO A 118 -1.89 4.30 16.15
C PRO A 118 -3.12 4.73 15.39
N HIS A 119 -3.11 5.94 14.82
CA HIS A 119 -4.29 6.53 14.21
C HIS A 119 -4.23 6.61 12.67
N VAL A 120 -3.08 6.32 12.07
CA VAL A 120 -2.87 6.62 10.63
C VAL A 120 -3.79 5.84 9.69
N LYS A 121 -4.35 4.72 10.15
CA LYS A 121 -5.30 3.93 9.36
C LYS A 121 -6.75 4.32 9.58
N TYR A 122 -7.00 5.27 10.49
CA TYR A 122 -8.36 5.70 10.76
C TYR A 122 -8.89 6.56 9.61
N LYS A 123 -10.19 6.47 9.42
CA LYS A 123 -10.91 7.23 8.41
C LYS A 123 -10.64 8.73 8.56
N PHE A 124 -10.33 9.39 7.46
CA PHE A 124 -10.07 10.83 7.37
C PHE A 124 -8.85 11.33 8.15
N TYR A 125 -8.03 10.43 8.68
CA TYR A 125 -6.83 10.85 9.38
C TYR A 125 -5.77 11.34 8.38
N LYS A 126 -5.21 12.52 8.61
CA LYS A 126 -4.16 13.11 7.78
C LYS A 126 -2.86 13.39 8.55
N GLY A 127 -2.90 13.30 9.86
CA GLY A 127 -1.75 13.58 10.71
C GLY A 127 -1.24 14.99 10.55
N SER A 128 0.06 15.15 10.75
CA SER A 128 0.73 16.45 10.63
C SER A 128 1.15 16.75 9.18
N SER A 129 0.94 15.83 8.25
CA SER A 129 1.28 16.03 6.86
C SER A 129 0.41 17.09 6.21
N LYS A 130 1.04 17.94 5.38
CA LYS A 130 0.33 18.95 4.61
C LYS A 130 -0.06 18.44 3.24
N ALA A 131 0.23 17.20 2.91
CA ALA A 131 -0.12 16.61 1.64
C ALA A 131 -1.64 16.51 1.48
N ARG A 132 -2.09 16.68 0.26
CA ARG A 132 -3.52 16.61 -0.05
C ARG A 132 -4.01 15.17 -0.09
N GLY A 133 -5.25 14.96 0.32
CA GLY A 133 -5.89 13.65 0.27
C GLY A 133 -7.13 13.66 1.15
N SER A 134 -7.95 12.65 1.01
CA SER A 134 -9.18 12.49 1.79
C SER A 134 -8.94 11.99 3.20
N GLY A 135 -7.77 11.37 3.46
CA GLY A 135 -7.47 10.71 4.72
C GLY A 135 -8.10 9.33 4.85
N ILE A 136 -8.66 8.77 3.78
CA ILE A 136 -9.28 7.44 3.83
C ILE A 136 -8.51 6.38 3.03
N GLY A 137 -7.49 6.77 2.29
CA GLY A 137 -6.72 5.84 1.45
C GLY A 137 -6.15 4.67 2.23
N LEU A 138 -5.50 4.92 3.36
CA LEU A 138 -4.95 3.86 4.20
C LEU A 138 -6.04 3.01 4.85
N ALA A 139 -7.17 3.61 5.23
CA ALA A 139 -8.29 2.87 5.80
C ALA A 139 -8.87 1.89 4.77
N VAL A 140 -9.00 2.32 3.52
CA VAL A 140 -9.46 1.46 2.43
C VAL A 140 -8.48 0.32 2.20
N CYS A 141 -7.18 0.61 2.14
CA CYS A 141 -6.15 -0.41 1.97
C CYS A 141 -6.17 -1.43 3.10
N ASP A 142 -6.27 -0.96 4.34
CA ASP A 142 -6.32 -1.84 5.51
C ASP A 142 -7.52 -2.78 5.42
N GLU A 143 -8.69 -2.26 5.06
CA GLU A 143 -9.90 -3.07 4.93
C GLU A 143 -9.78 -4.11 3.81
N ILE A 144 -9.24 -3.71 2.66
CA ILE A 144 -9.03 -4.64 1.55
C ILE A 144 -8.11 -5.78 1.98
N ILE A 145 -6.97 -5.46 2.59
CA ILE A 145 -6.01 -6.48 3.02
C ILE A 145 -6.59 -7.36 4.11
N THR A 146 -7.32 -6.78 5.05
CA THR A 146 -7.98 -7.55 6.12
C THR A 146 -8.97 -8.55 5.52
N ARG A 147 -9.74 -8.15 4.51
CA ARG A 147 -10.68 -9.05 3.84
C ARG A 147 -10.00 -10.14 3.00
N HIS A 148 -8.71 -9.96 2.71
CA HIS A 148 -7.88 -11.02 2.11
C HIS A 148 -7.26 -11.93 3.18
N ASN A 149 -7.67 -11.80 4.43
CA ASN A 149 -7.10 -12.51 5.57
C ASN A 149 -5.62 -12.17 5.81
N GLY A 150 -5.24 -10.98 5.41
CA GLY A 150 -3.90 -10.46 5.60
C GLY A 150 -3.85 -9.37 6.64
N SER A 151 -2.72 -8.69 6.72
CA SER A 151 -2.54 -7.55 7.62
C SER A 151 -1.77 -6.43 6.94
N LEU A 152 -2.05 -5.20 7.37
CA LEU A 152 -1.34 -4.00 6.91
C LEU A 152 -0.85 -3.26 8.14
N GLU A 153 0.46 -3.04 8.22
CA GLU A 153 1.09 -2.33 9.32
C GLU A 153 1.80 -1.09 8.79
N VAL A 154 1.74 -0.01 9.56
CA VAL A 154 2.43 1.24 9.24
C VAL A 154 3.38 1.56 10.38
N GLY A 155 4.60 1.91 10.05
CA GLY A 155 5.60 2.25 11.07
C GLY A 155 6.65 3.17 10.51
N ASN A 156 7.56 3.58 11.37
CA ASN A 156 8.76 4.29 10.96
C ASN A 156 9.84 3.30 10.63
N ALA A 157 10.54 3.53 9.53
CA ALA A 157 11.63 2.66 9.12
C ALA A 157 12.89 2.98 9.92
N GLU A 158 13.70 1.96 10.16
CA GLU A 158 15.03 2.15 10.72
C GLU A 158 15.84 2.97 9.73
N GLY A 159 16.47 4.02 10.21
CA GLY A 159 17.24 4.92 9.36
C GLY A 159 16.44 6.09 8.79
N GLY A 160 15.13 6.17 9.07
CA GLY A 160 14.28 7.28 8.68
C GLY A 160 13.21 6.92 7.67
N GLY A 161 12.17 7.74 7.65
CA GLY A 161 11.03 7.56 6.76
C GLY A 161 9.99 6.59 7.30
N CYS A 162 8.97 6.37 6.50
CA CYS A 162 7.83 5.51 6.85
C CYS A 162 7.91 4.20 6.07
N ILE A 163 7.46 3.12 6.66
CA ILE A 163 7.36 1.83 5.99
C ILE A 163 5.96 1.25 6.21
N VAL A 164 5.34 0.80 5.12
CA VAL A 164 4.07 0.07 5.15
C VAL A 164 4.39 -1.38 4.80
N THR A 165 3.92 -2.30 5.63
CA THR A 165 4.13 -3.74 5.45
C THR A 165 2.79 -4.42 5.24
N ILE A 166 2.66 -5.15 4.14
CA ILE A 166 1.49 -5.98 3.85
C ILE A 166 1.89 -7.43 3.96
N ARG A 167 1.06 -8.22 4.64
CA ARG A 167 1.21 -9.67 4.71
C ARG A 167 -0.03 -10.30 4.13
N LEU A 168 0.15 -11.20 3.17
CA LEU A 168 -0.95 -11.91 2.53
C LEU A 168 -0.72 -13.41 2.64
N PRO A 169 -1.76 -14.21 2.98
CA PRO A 169 -1.59 -15.66 3.01
C PRO A 169 -1.38 -16.20 1.60
N MET A 170 -0.49 -17.18 1.49
CA MET A 170 -0.20 -17.80 0.20
C MET A 170 -1.28 -18.79 -0.22
N GLY A 171 -2.18 -19.12 0.69
CA GLY A 171 -3.20 -20.12 0.45
C GLY A 171 -2.70 -21.52 0.77
N THR A 172 -3.57 -22.51 0.67
CA THR A 172 -3.24 -23.90 0.93
C THR A 172 -3.45 -24.76 -0.29
#